data_84e0ec0af18898af6ba3e33984609896
#
_entry.id   84e0ec0af18898af6ba3e33984609896
#
_cell.length_a   1.000
_cell.length_b   1.000
_cell.length_c   1.000
_cell.angle_alpha   90.00
_cell.angle_beta   90.00
_cell.angle_gamma   90.00
#
_symmetry.space_group_name_H-M   'P 1'
#
loop_
_entity.id
_entity.type
_entity.pdbx_description
1 polymer ?
#
loop_
_entity_poly.entity_id
_entity_poly.type
_entity_poly.pdbx_seq_one_letter_code
_entity_poly.pdbx_strand_id
1 'polypeptide(L)'
;MGNLYTSTTFMEHNSHPDYKYEMDAPTHEHDGINPSCGDELTLQLRVENNVIEEASFPGHGCAISQASADIMADLITGETVEEARRLAGLFLAMIRGEKLSEDDLEDLDEAAQLQDISHMPARVKCAELAWRTLDDMLEGQTNQ
;
A
#
# COMPACT_ATOMS: atom_id res chain seq x y z
N MET A 1 3.25 11.21 21.01
CA MET A 1 3.27 10.67 19.66
C MET A 1 4.66 10.25 19.28
N GLY A 2 4.82 9.02 18.84
CA GLY A 2 6.11 8.54 18.41
C GLY A 2 6.52 9.12 17.07
N ASN A 3 7.80 9.17 16.84
CA ASN A 3 8.36 9.49 15.53
C ASN A 3 8.13 8.28 14.62
N LEU A 4 7.60 8.48 13.42
CA LEU A 4 7.37 7.40 12.46
C LEU A 4 8.64 6.56 12.24
N TYR A 5 9.79 7.22 12.09
CA TYR A 5 11.05 6.55 11.81
C TYR A 5 11.59 5.72 12.99
N THR A 6 10.99 5.86 14.17
CA THR A 6 11.35 5.03 15.33
C THR A 6 10.28 3.98 15.63
N SER A 7 9.21 3.94 14.84
CA SER A 7 8.17 2.91 14.98
C SER A 7 8.74 1.55 14.59
N THR A 8 8.55 0.55 15.46
CA THR A 8 9.00 -0.81 15.19
C THR A 8 8.36 -1.36 13.92
N THR A 9 7.07 -1.10 13.75
CA THR A 9 6.33 -1.55 12.55
C THR A 9 6.95 -0.97 11.28
N PHE A 10 7.16 0.35 11.26
CA PHE A 10 7.74 1.00 10.09
C PHE A 10 9.14 0.45 9.79
N MET A 11 9.97 0.33 10.83
CA MET A 11 11.35 -0.13 10.66
C MET A 11 11.42 -1.56 10.14
N GLU A 12 10.55 -2.44 10.61
CA GLU A 12 10.51 -3.81 10.13
C GLU A 12 10.11 -3.89 8.67
N HIS A 13 9.06 -3.17 8.28
CA HIS A 13 8.61 -3.19 6.88
C HIS A 13 9.64 -2.55 5.94
N ASN A 14 10.43 -1.63 6.43
CA ASN A 14 11.47 -1.00 5.61
C ASN A 14 12.74 -1.85 5.54
N SER A 15 13.16 -2.44 6.66
CA SER A 15 14.43 -3.18 6.75
C SER A 15 14.30 -4.62 6.31
N HIS A 16 13.15 -5.24 6.57
CA HIS A 16 12.90 -6.66 6.30
C HIS A 16 11.54 -6.83 5.64
N PRO A 17 11.35 -6.28 4.43
CA PRO A 17 10.07 -6.40 3.75
C PRO A 17 9.82 -7.85 3.32
N ASP A 18 8.66 -8.38 3.65
CA ASP A 18 8.28 -9.75 3.31
C ASP A 18 7.75 -9.88 1.89
N TYR A 19 7.30 -8.77 1.31
CA TYR A 19 6.57 -8.80 0.04
C TYR A 19 7.37 -8.17 -1.11
N LYS A 20 8.63 -7.85 -0.88
CA LYS A 20 9.47 -7.25 -1.91
C LYS A 20 10.21 -8.34 -2.69
N TYR A 21 9.52 -8.89 -3.68
CA TYR A 21 10.08 -9.93 -4.53
C TYR A 21 9.35 -9.98 -5.87
N GLU A 22 9.96 -10.61 -6.85
CA GLU A 22 9.36 -10.83 -8.16
C GLU A 22 8.46 -12.06 -8.10
N MET A 23 7.18 -11.90 -8.43
CA MET A 23 6.22 -13.00 -8.37
C MET A 23 6.25 -13.84 -9.64
N ASP A 24 6.15 -15.16 -9.49
CA ASP A 24 5.99 -16.06 -10.62
C ASP A 24 4.53 -16.01 -11.08
N ALA A 25 4.34 -15.79 -12.38
CA ALA A 25 3.03 -15.85 -13.02
C ALA A 25 1.94 -15.02 -12.34
N PRO A 26 2.14 -13.70 -12.18
CA PRO A 26 1.09 -12.85 -11.63
C PRO A 26 -0.09 -12.77 -12.60
N THR A 27 -1.29 -12.65 -12.05
CA THR A 27 -2.48 -12.42 -12.89
C THR A 27 -2.64 -10.95 -13.22
N HIS A 28 -2.08 -10.07 -12.38
CA HIS A 28 -2.16 -8.62 -12.54
C HIS A 28 -0.80 -8.01 -12.25
N GLU A 29 -0.40 -7.06 -13.07
CA GLU A 29 0.84 -6.32 -12.88
C GLU A 29 0.61 -4.88 -13.31
N HIS A 30 1.07 -3.94 -12.51
CA HIS A 30 0.89 -2.52 -12.80
C HIS A 30 2.05 -1.73 -12.23
N ASP A 31 2.56 -0.78 -13.02
CA ASP A 31 3.67 0.07 -12.59
C ASP A 31 3.15 1.38 -12.03
N GLY A 32 3.77 1.83 -10.95
CA GLY A 32 3.52 3.14 -10.38
C GLY A 32 4.80 3.94 -10.31
N ILE A 33 4.71 5.23 -10.59
CA ILE A 33 5.86 6.11 -10.59
C ILE A 33 5.54 7.37 -9.80
N ASN A 34 6.48 7.78 -8.95
CA ASN A 34 6.43 9.07 -8.30
C ASN A 34 7.61 9.90 -8.78
N PRO A 35 7.43 10.75 -9.80
CA PRO A 35 8.55 11.48 -10.39
C PRO A 35 9.17 12.49 -9.42
N SER A 36 8.45 12.92 -8.39
CA SER A 36 8.95 13.89 -7.42
C SER A 36 10.14 13.38 -6.63
N CYS A 37 10.21 12.08 -6.35
CA CYS A 37 11.31 11.50 -5.58
C CYS A 37 11.93 10.27 -6.23
N GLY A 38 11.60 10.01 -7.50
CA GLY A 38 12.22 8.92 -8.24
C GLY A 38 11.81 7.52 -7.84
N ASP A 39 10.71 7.40 -7.09
CA ASP A 39 10.20 6.08 -6.71
C ASP A 39 9.61 5.38 -7.92
N GLU A 40 9.96 4.12 -8.09
CA GLU A 40 9.37 3.26 -9.11
C GLU A 40 8.92 1.98 -8.44
N LEU A 41 7.69 1.60 -8.68
CA LEU A 41 7.09 0.45 -8.04
C LEU A 41 6.35 -0.39 -9.07
N THR A 42 6.61 -1.69 -9.08
CA THR A 42 5.79 -2.61 -9.85
C THR A 42 4.97 -3.39 -8.82
N LEU A 43 3.65 -3.33 -8.96
CA LEU A 43 2.77 -4.11 -8.08
C LEU A 43 2.33 -5.34 -8.84
N GLN A 44 2.50 -6.52 -8.23
CA GLN A 44 2.10 -7.79 -8.81
C GLN A 44 1.12 -8.48 -7.88
N LEU A 45 0.03 -8.98 -8.44
CA LEU A 45 -0.98 -9.71 -7.70
C LEU A 45 -1.31 -11.02 -8.39
N ARG A 46 -1.63 -12.03 -7.60
CA ARG A 46 -2.29 -13.22 -8.12
C ARG A 46 -3.69 -13.25 -7.51
N VAL A 47 -4.70 -13.09 -8.38
CA VAL A 47 -6.10 -13.05 -7.98
C VAL A 47 -6.78 -14.30 -8.52
N GLU A 48 -7.44 -15.05 -7.63
CA GLU A 48 -8.19 -16.24 -7.98
C GLU A 48 -9.53 -16.21 -7.27
N ASN A 49 -10.61 -16.44 -7.99
CA ASN A 49 -11.96 -16.44 -7.43
C ASN A 49 -12.27 -15.15 -6.66
N ASN A 50 -11.83 -14.03 -7.22
CA ASN A 50 -12.04 -12.69 -6.66
C ASN A 50 -11.31 -12.45 -5.32
N VAL A 51 -10.35 -13.30 -4.97
CA VAL A 51 -9.55 -13.16 -3.76
C VAL A 51 -8.09 -12.96 -4.16
N ILE A 52 -7.43 -12.03 -3.46
CA ILE A 52 -6.00 -11.78 -3.67
C ILE A 52 -5.23 -12.84 -2.91
N GLU A 53 -4.71 -13.80 -3.65
CA GLU A 53 -3.97 -14.92 -3.06
C GLU A 53 -2.53 -14.53 -2.71
N GLU A 54 -1.95 -13.62 -3.47
CA GLU A 54 -0.57 -13.22 -3.29
C GLU A 54 -0.39 -11.80 -3.80
N ALA A 55 0.47 -11.03 -3.12
CA ALA A 55 0.82 -9.66 -3.52
C ALA A 55 2.32 -9.46 -3.33
N SER A 56 2.98 -8.79 -4.26
CA SER A 56 4.39 -8.45 -4.13
C SER A 56 4.68 -7.15 -4.87
N PHE A 57 5.83 -6.55 -4.55
CA PHE A 57 6.21 -5.27 -5.16
C PHE A 57 7.71 -5.24 -5.48
N PRO A 58 8.15 -5.86 -6.56
CA PRO A 58 9.53 -5.68 -6.98
C PRO A 58 9.77 -4.23 -7.37
N GLY A 59 11.00 -3.77 -7.24
CA GLY A 59 11.34 -2.40 -7.58
C GLY A 59 12.09 -1.71 -6.45
N HIS A 60 12.19 -0.39 -6.54
CA HIS A 60 12.91 0.38 -5.54
C HIS A 60 12.23 1.73 -5.30
N GLY A 61 12.53 2.32 -4.16
CA GLY A 61 11.96 3.59 -3.76
C GLY A 61 12.52 4.03 -2.42
N CYS A 62 11.99 5.13 -1.90
CA CYS A 62 12.41 5.62 -0.60
C CYS A 62 11.87 4.72 0.52
N ALA A 63 12.38 4.93 1.73
CA ALA A 63 11.97 4.12 2.89
C ALA A 63 10.47 4.13 3.10
N ILE A 64 9.84 5.29 2.91
CA ILE A 64 8.38 5.42 3.13
C ILE A 64 7.60 4.67 2.06
N SER A 65 7.99 4.80 0.78
CA SER A 65 7.25 4.12 -0.28
C SER A 65 7.37 2.60 -0.15
N GLN A 66 8.53 2.09 0.23
CA GLN A 66 8.73 0.66 0.39
C GLN A 66 8.01 0.10 1.61
N ALA A 67 8.08 0.79 2.74
CA ALA A 67 7.38 0.34 3.94
C ALA A 67 5.87 0.37 3.73
N SER A 68 5.36 1.40 3.08
CA SER A 68 3.94 1.51 2.77
C SER A 68 3.48 0.38 1.85
N ALA A 69 4.28 0.05 0.83
CA ALA A 69 3.95 -1.04 -0.09
C ALA A 69 3.94 -2.40 0.63
N ASP A 70 4.89 -2.64 1.52
CA ASP A 70 4.96 -3.89 2.26
C ASP A 70 3.76 -4.03 3.21
N ILE A 71 3.41 -2.95 3.90
CA ILE A 71 2.24 -2.93 4.78
C ILE A 71 0.97 -3.20 3.98
N MET A 72 0.84 -2.57 2.82
CA MET A 72 -0.31 -2.77 1.94
C MET A 72 -0.41 -4.23 1.49
N ALA A 73 0.70 -4.80 1.03
CA ALA A 73 0.70 -6.19 0.54
C ALA A 73 0.25 -7.15 1.65
N ASP A 74 0.70 -6.91 2.87
CA ASP A 74 0.31 -7.72 4.02
C ASP A 74 -1.20 -7.58 4.29
N LEU A 75 -1.70 -6.36 4.23
CA LEU A 75 -3.10 -6.07 4.56
C LEU A 75 -4.07 -6.70 3.55
N ILE A 76 -3.75 -6.64 2.25
CA ILE A 76 -4.68 -7.07 1.21
C ILE A 76 -4.60 -8.55 0.86
N THR A 77 -3.54 -9.24 1.27
CA THR A 77 -3.41 -10.67 0.98
C THR A 77 -4.50 -11.44 1.72
N GLY A 78 -5.27 -12.22 0.98
CA GLY A 78 -6.40 -12.96 1.53
C GLY A 78 -7.73 -12.23 1.45
N GLU A 79 -7.73 -10.96 0.99
CA GLU A 79 -8.95 -10.18 0.88
C GLU A 79 -9.53 -10.24 -0.52
N THR A 80 -10.84 -9.93 -0.62
CA THR A 80 -11.47 -9.82 -1.93
C THR A 80 -11.01 -8.56 -2.64
N VAL A 81 -11.19 -8.52 -3.96
CA VAL A 81 -10.88 -7.34 -4.75
C VAL A 81 -11.64 -6.11 -4.24
N GLU A 82 -12.92 -6.26 -3.91
CA GLU A 82 -13.74 -5.16 -3.39
C GLU A 82 -13.23 -4.66 -2.06
N GLU A 83 -12.86 -5.56 -1.17
CA GLU A 83 -12.32 -5.17 0.13
C GLU A 83 -10.98 -4.47 0.00
N ALA A 84 -10.10 -4.97 -0.86
CA ALA A 84 -8.82 -4.32 -1.12
C ALA A 84 -9.01 -2.89 -1.64
N ARG A 85 -10.00 -2.68 -2.53
CA ARG A 85 -10.30 -1.34 -3.03
C ARG A 85 -10.85 -0.44 -1.94
N ARG A 86 -11.71 -0.98 -1.07
CA ARG A 86 -12.23 -0.22 0.07
C ARG A 86 -11.08 0.24 0.97
N LEU A 87 -10.18 -0.67 1.31
CA LEU A 87 -9.03 -0.35 2.16
C LEU A 87 -8.11 0.67 1.51
N ALA A 88 -7.89 0.56 0.20
CA ALA A 88 -7.07 1.54 -0.51
C ALA A 88 -7.72 2.94 -0.45
N GLY A 89 -9.03 3.01 -0.63
CA GLY A 89 -9.76 4.28 -0.52
C GLY A 89 -9.64 4.90 0.86
N LEU A 90 -9.76 4.09 1.91
CA LEU A 90 -9.60 4.56 3.29
C LEU A 90 -8.19 5.08 3.53
N PHE A 91 -7.19 4.33 3.09
CA PHE A 91 -5.80 4.76 3.27
C PHE A 91 -5.53 6.08 2.55
N LEU A 92 -5.97 6.19 1.30
CA LEU A 92 -5.75 7.40 0.52
C LEU A 92 -6.42 8.61 1.17
N ALA A 93 -7.63 8.44 1.70
CA ALA A 93 -8.31 9.50 2.42
C ALA A 93 -7.53 9.91 3.67
N MET A 94 -7.09 8.93 4.45
CA MET A 94 -6.33 9.17 5.68
C MET A 94 -5.03 9.93 5.40
N ILE A 95 -4.27 9.46 4.41
CA ILE A 95 -2.96 10.06 4.13
C ILE A 95 -3.07 11.48 3.57
N ARG A 96 -4.23 11.80 3.01
CA ARG A 96 -4.50 13.15 2.49
C ARG A 96 -5.06 14.08 3.55
N GLY A 97 -5.16 13.61 4.79
CA GLY A 97 -5.55 14.43 5.93
C GLY A 97 -7.00 14.33 6.35
N GLU A 98 -7.78 13.45 5.73
CA GLU A 98 -9.17 13.25 6.15
C GLU A 98 -9.21 12.46 7.44
N LYS A 99 -10.15 12.80 8.30
CA LYS A 99 -10.31 12.14 9.58
C LYS A 99 -11.19 10.90 9.41
N LEU A 100 -10.64 9.73 9.72
CA LEU A 100 -11.38 8.49 9.66
C LEU A 100 -11.98 8.14 11.02
N SER A 101 -13.04 7.32 11.01
CA SER A 101 -13.61 6.77 12.23
C SER A 101 -12.63 5.78 12.85
N GLU A 102 -12.83 5.46 14.13
CA GLU A 102 -12.01 4.46 14.81
C GLU A 102 -12.14 3.10 14.13
N ASP A 103 -13.34 2.75 13.67
CA ASP A 103 -13.56 1.48 12.98
C ASP A 103 -12.77 1.40 11.67
N ASP A 104 -12.75 2.49 10.91
CA ASP A 104 -11.99 2.52 9.66
C ASP A 104 -10.49 2.41 9.91
N LEU A 105 -10.01 3.07 10.98
CA LEU A 105 -8.59 2.99 11.34
C LEU A 105 -8.23 1.56 11.79
N GLU A 106 -9.11 0.88 12.49
CA GLU A 106 -8.90 -0.51 12.87
C GLU A 106 -8.82 -1.41 11.64
N ASP A 107 -9.66 -1.15 10.65
CA ASP A 107 -9.65 -1.95 9.41
C ASP A 107 -8.33 -1.78 8.65
N LEU A 108 -7.70 -0.61 8.74
CA LEU A 108 -6.41 -0.37 8.11
C LEU A 108 -5.26 -1.05 8.88
N ASP A 109 -5.50 -1.47 10.12
CA ASP A 109 -4.52 -2.17 10.95
C ASP A 109 -3.20 -1.40 11.01
N GLU A 110 -2.08 -2.05 10.70
CA GLU A 110 -0.77 -1.40 10.74
C GLU A 110 -0.69 -0.16 9.85
N ALA A 111 -1.43 -0.14 8.75
CA ALA A 111 -1.41 1.00 7.84
C ALA A 111 -1.88 2.30 8.49
N ALA A 112 -2.71 2.21 9.54
CA ALA A 112 -3.17 3.38 10.27
C ALA A 112 -2.01 4.13 10.93
N GLN A 113 -0.90 3.46 11.20
CA GLN A 113 0.27 4.09 11.82
C GLN A 113 0.95 5.11 10.89
N LEU A 114 0.62 5.08 9.61
CA LEU A 114 1.19 6.02 8.64
C LEU A 114 0.42 7.35 8.60
N GLN A 115 -0.62 7.51 9.42
CA GLN A 115 -1.45 8.73 9.37
C GLN A 115 -0.67 10.03 9.63
N ASP A 116 0.41 9.96 10.41
CA ASP A 116 1.22 11.14 10.68
C ASP A 116 1.89 11.70 9.43
N ILE A 117 2.03 10.89 8.39
CA ILE A 117 2.60 11.35 7.12
C ILE A 117 1.72 12.41 6.47
N SER A 118 0.42 12.46 6.80
CA SER A 118 -0.48 13.49 6.28
C SER A 118 0.02 14.91 6.58
N HIS A 119 0.87 15.07 7.59
CA HIS A 119 1.46 16.34 7.95
C HIS A 119 2.79 16.62 7.25
N MET A 120 3.21 15.74 6.36
CA MET A 120 4.48 15.85 5.63
C MET A 120 4.20 15.81 4.12
N PRO A 121 3.79 16.96 3.53
CA PRO A 121 3.33 16.97 2.12
C PRO A 121 4.27 16.32 1.13
N ALA A 122 5.58 16.50 1.32
CA ALA A 122 6.56 15.91 0.41
C ALA A 122 6.58 14.38 0.47
N ARG A 123 6.08 13.80 1.58
CA ARG A 123 6.09 12.36 1.77
C ARG A 123 4.75 11.69 1.49
N VAL A 124 3.68 12.48 1.40
CA VAL A 124 2.35 11.92 1.11
C VAL A 124 2.37 11.13 -0.20
N LYS A 125 2.99 11.67 -1.24
CA LYS A 125 3.07 10.98 -2.53
C LYS A 125 3.85 9.69 -2.46
N CYS A 126 4.87 9.63 -1.63
CA CYS A 126 5.64 8.40 -1.43
C CYS A 126 4.77 7.33 -0.75
N ALA A 127 4.05 7.73 0.29
CA ALA A 127 3.22 6.79 1.06
C ALA A 127 2.05 6.27 0.23
N GLU A 128 1.45 7.09 -0.63
CA GLU A 128 0.27 6.69 -1.38
C GLU A 128 0.56 5.95 -2.68
N LEU A 129 1.82 5.90 -3.12
CA LEU A 129 2.16 5.32 -4.43
C LEU A 129 1.63 3.91 -4.61
N ALA A 130 1.93 3.00 -3.69
CA ALA A 130 1.48 1.62 -3.80
C ALA A 130 -0.05 1.51 -3.79
N TRP A 131 -0.69 2.30 -2.94
CA TRP A 131 -2.15 2.25 -2.79
C TRP A 131 -2.87 2.80 -4.02
N ARG A 132 -2.33 3.85 -4.63
CA ARG A 132 -2.86 4.39 -5.89
C ARG A 132 -2.68 3.39 -7.02
N THR A 133 -1.53 2.74 -7.07
CA THR A 133 -1.24 1.73 -8.08
C THR A 133 -2.20 0.56 -7.94
N LEU A 134 -2.46 0.13 -6.70
CA LEU A 134 -3.43 -0.93 -6.43
C LEU A 134 -4.84 -0.52 -6.90
N ASP A 135 -5.27 0.67 -6.55
CA ASP A 135 -6.61 1.13 -6.89
C ASP A 135 -6.79 1.22 -8.42
N ASP A 136 -5.78 1.75 -9.11
CA ASP A 136 -5.80 1.82 -10.57
C ASP A 136 -5.87 0.43 -11.20
N MET A 137 -5.10 -0.51 -10.67
CA MET A 137 -5.08 -1.87 -11.17
C MET A 137 -6.44 -2.56 -11.01
N LEU A 138 -7.06 -2.39 -9.85
CA LEU A 138 -8.31 -3.09 -9.53
C LEU A 138 -9.57 -2.40 -10.04
N GLU A 139 -9.46 -1.15 -10.48
CA GLU A 139 -10.60 -0.39 -10.97
C GLU A 139 -11.33 -1.13 -12.10
N GLY A 140 -10.58 -1.74 -13.03
CA GLY A 140 -11.17 -2.50 -14.11
C GLY A 140 -11.80 -3.82 -13.67
N GLN A 141 -11.38 -4.34 -12.53
CA GLN A 141 -11.85 -5.64 -12.03
C GLN A 141 -13.24 -5.57 -11.41
N THR A 142 -13.54 -4.48 -10.74
CA THR A 142 -14.83 -4.34 -10.05
C THR A 142 -15.98 -4.01 -10.98
N ASN A 143 -15.69 -3.71 -12.24
CA ASN A 143 -16.70 -3.36 -13.24
C ASN A 143 -17.09 -4.54 -14.13
N GLN A 144 -16.66 -5.73 -13.80
CA GLN A 144 -16.96 -6.93 -14.58
C GLN A 144 -18.01 -7.82 -13.95
#